data_b592577c81fb98fb1f8fcd4d712ea5a6
#
_entry.id   b592577c81fb98fb1f8fcd4d712ea5a6
#
_cell.length_a   1.000
_cell.length_b   1.000
_cell.length_c   1.000
_cell.angle_alpha   90.00
_cell.angle_beta   90.00
_cell.angle_gamma   90.00
#
_symmetry.space_group_name_H-M   'P 1'
#
loop_
_entity.id
_entity.type
_entity.pdbx_description
1 polymer ?
#
loop_
_entity_poly.entity_id
_entity_poly.type
_entity_poly.pdbx_seq_one_letter_code
_entity_poly.pdbx_strand_id
1 'polypeptide(L)'
;VARSSANVFISGESGSGKELIANCIHANSDRAQQALVKVNCSAIPESLIESELFGHEKGAFTGAVALRKGLFEVAHRGVIFLDEIADLSINAQAKILRVLQNGEIQRVGAERPTVVDVRVLSGTHKDLKKAVDEGKFREDLYYRLNVVPLRVPALRERLEDLPILVKHLVRRLA
;
A
#
# COMPACT_ATOMS: atom_id res chain seq x y z
N VAL A 1 4.60 3.45 -16.91
CA VAL A 1 4.02 3.22 -15.57
C VAL A 1 4.59 4.19 -14.54
N ALA A 2 5.91 4.34 -14.40
CA ALA A 2 6.51 5.17 -13.35
C ALA A 2 6.07 6.64 -13.40
N ARG A 3 6.09 7.28 -14.58
CA ARG A 3 5.70 8.69 -14.79
C ARG A 3 4.20 8.96 -14.83
N SER A 4 3.37 7.94 -14.75
CA SER A 4 1.92 8.08 -14.67
C SER A 4 1.48 8.28 -13.22
N SER A 5 0.41 9.03 -12.98
CA SER A 5 -0.25 9.12 -11.68
C SER A 5 -1.17 7.93 -11.36
N ALA A 6 -1.35 7.00 -12.32
CA ALA A 6 -2.22 5.85 -12.15
C ALA A 6 -1.77 4.95 -11.00
N ASN A 7 -2.76 4.34 -10.31
CA ASN A 7 -2.53 3.33 -9.30
C ASN A 7 -1.92 2.07 -9.93
N VAL A 8 -1.01 1.43 -9.21
CA VAL A 8 -0.35 0.21 -9.66
C VAL A 8 -0.64 -0.91 -8.66
N PHE A 9 -1.09 -2.03 -9.19
CA PHE A 9 -1.33 -3.24 -8.42
C PHE A 9 -0.23 -4.27 -8.72
N ILE A 10 0.54 -4.66 -7.71
CA ILE A 10 1.69 -5.57 -7.82
C ILE A 10 1.32 -6.92 -7.23
N SER A 11 1.12 -7.92 -8.07
CA SER A 11 0.84 -9.29 -7.63
C SER A 11 2.10 -10.15 -7.70
N GLY A 12 2.24 -11.09 -6.78
CA GLY A 12 3.36 -12.04 -6.75
C GLY A 12 3.51 -12.69 -5.40
N GLU A 13 4.17 -13.83 -5.35
CA GLU A 13 4.40 -14.60 -4.13
C GLU A 13 5.11 -13.77 -3.04
N SER A 14 4.98 -14.21 -1.79
CA SER A 14 5.75 -13.61 -0.69
C SER A 14 7.25 -13.75 -1.00
N GLY A 15 8.02 -12.68 -0.77
CA GLY A 15 9.45 -12.66 -1.08
C GLY A 15 9.81 -12.51 -2.56
N SER A 16 8.85 -12.40 -3.49
CA SER A 16 9.15 -12.23 -4.93
C SER A 16 9.81 -10.90 -5.30
N GLY A 17 9.82 -9.92 -4.38
CA GLY A 17 10.42 -8.60 -4.61
C GLY A 17 9.42 -7.51 -4.97
N LYS A 18 8.14 -7.64 -4.60
CA LYS A 18 7.10 -6.62 -4.80
C LYS A 18 7.53 -5.23 -4.31
N GLU A 19 8.16 -5.18 -3.13
CA GLU A 19 8.68 -3.94 -2.55
C GLU A 19 9.80 -3.31 -3.39
N LEU A 20 10.67 -4.12 -4.00
CA LEU A 20 11.72 -3.62 -4.91
C LEU A 20 11.11 -2.97 -6.14
N ILE A 21 10.05 -3.56 -6.69
CA ILE A 21 9.30 -2.97 -7.81
C ILE A 21 8.67 -1.63 -7.40
N ALA A 22 8.07 -1.55 -6.22
CA ALA A 22 7.53 -0.29 -5.71
C ALA A 22 8.62 0.79 -5.56
N ASN A 23 9.81 0.43 -5.04
CA ASN A 23 10.96 1.33 -4.99
C ASN A 23 11.39 1.80 -6.38
N CYS A 24 11.48 0.89 -7.37
CA CYS A 24 11.83 1.23 -8.74
C CYS A 24 10.81 2.16 -9.39
N ILE A 25 9.50 1.92 -9.17
CA ILE A 25 8.44 2.79 -9.68
C ILE A 25 8.57 4.19 -9.07
N HIS A 26 8.76 4.29 -7.76
CA HIS A 26 8.93 5.57 -7.07
C HIS A 26 10.16 6.34 -7.58
N ALA A 27 11.32 5.69 -7.61
CA ALA A 27 12.59 6.32 -8.02
C ALA A 27 12.59 6.86 -9.46
N ASN A 28 11.74 6.29 -10.34
CA ASN A 28 11.59 6.71 -11.73
C ASN A 28 10.31 7.52 -12.01
N SER A 29 9.62 7.99 -10.95
CA SER A 29 8.38 8.77 -11.05
C SER A 29 8.64 10.27 -10.90
N ASP A 30 7.64 11.08 -11.26
CA ASP A 30 7.65 12.52 -11.04
C ASP A 30 7.65 12.88 -9.54
N ARG A 31 7.39 11.89 -8.65
CA ARG A 31 7.42 12.02 -7.19
C ARG A 31 8.68 11.40 -6.56
N ALA A 32 9.74 11.17 -7.33
CA ALA A 32 10.98 10.52 -6.85
C ALA A 32 11.66 11.28 -5.69
N GLN A 33 11.47 12.61 -5.61
CA GLN A 33 12.00 13.47 -4.54
C GLN A 33 11.04 13.60 -3.35
N GLN A 34 9.85 13.00 -3.43
CA GLN A 34 8.85 13.05 -2.37
C GLN A 34 8.90 11.76 -1.53
N ALA A 35 8.16 11.73 -0.42
CA ALA A 35 8.14 10.58 0.47
C ALA A 35 7.61 9.31 -0.24
N LEU A 36 8.26 8.18 -0.01
CA LEU A 36 7.74 6.84 -0.22
C LEU A 36 7.44 6.20 1.13
N VAL A 37 6.16 6.17 1.49
CA VAL A 37 5.68 5.52 2.71
C VAL A 37 5.34 4.07 2.40
N LYS A 38 5.94 3.13 3.12
CA LYS A 38 5.69 1.69 2.94
C LYS A 38 4.99 1.13 4.15
N VAL A 39 3.96 0.36 3.91
CA VAL A 39 3.13 -0.25 4.95
C VAL A 39 2.91 -1.70 4.61
N ASN A 40 3.28 -2.59 5.52
CA ASN A 40 2.86 -3.99 5.45
C ASN A 40 1.58 -4.13 6.29
N CYS A 41 0.44 -4.28 5.61
CA CYS A 41 -0.87 -4.35 6.25
C CYS A 41 -1.04 -5.58 7.14
N SER A 42 -0.37 -6.69 6.83
CA SER A 42 -0.42 -7.91 7.64
C SER A 42 0.38 -7.82 8.95
N ALA A 43 1.33 -6.87 9.04
CA ALA A 43 2.17 -6.70 10.23
C ALA A 43 1.50 -5.82 11.30
N ILE A 44 0.40 -5.14 10.98
CA ILE A 44 -0.29 -4.24 11.91
C ILE A 44 -1.55 -4.95 12.42
N PRO A 45 -1.77 -5.01 13.75
CA PRO A 45 -3.01 -5.55 14.31
C PRO A 45 -4.25 -4.88 13.71
N GLU A 46 -5.30 -5.65 13.43
CA GLU A 46 -6.54 -5.16 12.83
C GLU A 46 -7.14 -3.96 13.59
N SER A 47 -7.09 -4.01 14.92
CA SER A 47 -7.59 -2.93 15.79
C SER A 47 -6.82 -1.61 15.66
N LEU A 48 -5.60 -1.62 15.15
CA LEU A 48 -4.74 -0.45 15.01
C LEU A 48 -4.60 0.04 13.57
N ILE A 49 -4.92 -0.81 12.59
CA ILE A 49 -4.66 -0.52 11.17
C ILE A 49 -5.33 0.78 10.70
N GLU A 50 -6.56 1.05 11.11
CA GLU A 50 -7.25 2.29 10.75
C GLU A 50 -6.57 3.52 11.35
N SER A 51 -6.17 3.45 12.61
CA SER A 51 -5.45 4.53 13.30
C SER A 51 -4.07 4.77 12.69
N GLU A 52 -3.34 3.73 12.30
CA GLU A 52 -2.04 3.87 11.63
C GLU A 52 -2.20 4.47 10.22
N LEU A 53 -3.12 3.97 9.41
CA LEU A 53 -3.31 4.45 8.04
C LEU A 53 -3.89 5.86 7.97
N PHE A 54 -4.95 6.15 8.75
CA PHE A 54 -5.73 7.38 8.62
C PHE A 54 -5.49 8.39 9.75
N GLY A 55 -4.83 7.96 10.85
CA GLY A 55 -4.64 8.80 12.03
C GLY A 55 -5.83 8.79 12.98
N HIS A 56 -5.68 9.46 14.10
CA HIS A 56 -6.74 9.61 15.10
C HIS A 56 -6.69 10.97 15.78
N GLU A 57 -7.87 11.43 16.21
CA GLU A 57 -8.02 12.58 17.10
C GLU A 57 -7.76 12.17 18.55
N LYS A 58 -7.39 13.15 19.37
CA LYS A 58 -7.28 12.95 20.81
C LYS A 58 -8.63 12.48 21.38
N GLY A 59 -8.62 11.40 22.15
CA GLY A 59 -9.82 10.83 22.76
C GLY A 59 -10.66 9.92 21.84
N ALA A 60 -10.21 9.62 20.64
CA ALA A 60 -10.93 8.78 19.68
C ALA A 60 -11.16 7.34 20.17
N PHE A 61 -10.28 6.82 21.02
CA PHE A 61 -10.39 5.52 21.67
C PHE A 61 -9.56 5.50 22.97
N THR A 62 -9.74 4.48 23.80
CA THR A 62 -8.95 4.28 25.02
C THR A 62 -7.47 4.18 24.67
N GLY A 63 -6.66 5.17 25.12
CA GLY A 63 -5.24 5.28 24.78
C GLY A 63 -4.88 6.34 23.72
N ALA A 64 -5.86 6.97 23.08
CA ALA A 64 -5.63 8.10 22.16
C ALA A 64 -5.36 9.41 22.94
N VAL A 65 -4.23 9.49 23.62
CA VAL A 65 -3.86 10.63 24.50
C VAL A 65 -3.54 11.92 23.74
N ALA A 66 -3.18 11.82 22.48
CA ALA A 66 -2.85 12.95 21.61
C ALA A 66 -3.35 12.71 20.17
N LEU A 67 -3.47 13.77 19.37
CA LEU A 67 -3.70 13.68 17.95
C LEU A 67 -2.50 13.01 17.27
N ARG A 68 -2.74 12.05 16.36
CA ARG A 68 -1.71 11.42 15.54
C ARG A 68 -2.07 11.45 14.06
N LYS A 69 -1.15 11.93 13.24
CA LYS A 69 -1.30 11.88 11.77
C LYS A 69 -1.17 10.44 11.28
N GLY A 70 -2.02 10.08 10.32
CA GLY A 70 -1.96 8.79 9.66
C GLY A 70 -0.93 8.73 8.54
N LEU A 71 -0.60 7.51 8.10
CA LEU A 71 0.40 7.27 7.06
C LEU A 71 0.00 7.88 5.71
N PHE A 72 -1.28 8.01 5.40
CA PHE A 72 -1.74 8.75 4.22
C PHE A 72 -1.43 10.25 4.30
N GLU A 73 -1.50 10.86 5.49
CA GLU A 73 -1.09 12.25 5.67
C GLU A 73 0.42 12.44 5.54
N VAL A 74 1.20 11.48 6.07
CA VAL A 74 2.67 11.45 5.94
C VAL A 74 3.09 11.31 4.47
N ALA A 75 2.32 10.53 3.69
CA ALA A 75 2.56 10.32 2.26
C ALA A 75 2.05 11.48 1.37
N HIS A 76 1.51 12.56 1.94
CA HIS A 76 0.95 13.67 1.17
C HIS A 76 1.97 14.23 0.15
N ARG A 77 1.54 14.39 -1.11
CA ARG A 77 2.33 14.71 -2.31
C ARG A 77 3.34 13.65 -2.74
N GLY A 78 3.42 12.54 -2.01
CA GLY A 78 4.32 11.42 -2.28
C GLY A 78 3.61 10.19 -2.80
N VAL A 79 4.15 9.04 -2.41
CA VAL A 79 3.69 7.72 -2.78
C VAL A 79 3.50 6.88 -1.52
N ILE A 80 2.40 6.12 -1.45
CA ILE A 80 2.22 5.09 -0.44
C ILE A 80 2.23 3.71 -1.10
N PHE A 81 2.97 2.76 -0.54
CA PHE A 81 2.94 1.35 -0.93
C PHE A 81 2.28 0.53 0.17
N LEU A 82 1.12 -0.02 -0.13
CA LEU A 82 0.33 -0.89 0.76
C LEU A 82 0.62 -2.35 0.38
N ASP A 83 1.55 -2.98 1.09
CA ASP A 83 1.83 -4.40 0.90
C ASP A 83 0.83 -5.25 1.68
N GLU A 84 0.48 -6.41 1.13
CA GLU A 84 -0.53 -7.34 1.63
C GLU A 84 -1.90 -6.67 1.86
N ILE A 85 -2.35 -5.89 0.86
CA ILE A 85 -3.61 -5.13 0.92
C ILE A 85 -4.85 -6.02 1.11
N ALA A 86 -4.74 -7.30 0.73
CA ALA A 86 -5.80 -8.30 0.91
C ALA A 86 -6.10 -8.61 2.39
N ASP A 87 -5.20 -8.23 3.31
CA ASP A 87 -5.36 -8.49 4.76
C ASP A 87 -6.11 -7.38 5.50
N LEU A 88 -6.52 -6.34 4.79
CA LEU A 88 -7.28 -5.25 5.37
C LEU A 88 -8.74 -5.65 5.67
N SER A 89 -9.27 -5.18 6.80
CA SER A 89 -10.69 -5.28 7.11
C SER A 89 -11.56 -4.55 6.09
N ILE A 90 -12.79 -4.97 5.90
CA ILE A 90 -13.76 -4.33 4.99
C ILE A 90 -13.93 -2.82 5.31
N ASN A 91 -13.87 -2.44 6.59
CA ASN A 91 -13.95 -1.04 7.00
C ASN A 91 -12.72 -0.24 6.53
N ALA A 92 -11.52 -0.76 6.71
CA ALA A 92 -10.30 -0.12 6.21
C ALA A 92 -10.29 -0.02 4.68
N GLN A 93 -10.76 -1.06 3.99
CA GLN A 93 -10.93 -1.08 2.53
C GLN A 93 -11.87 0.04 2.06
N ALA A 94 -13.01 0.27 2.75
CA ALA A 94 -13.95 1.34 2.42
C ALA A 94 -13.32 2.73 2.57
N LYS A 95 -12.49 2.94 3.59
CA LYS A 95 -11.76 4.20 3.78
C LYS A 95 -10.70 4.42 2.70
N ILE A 96 -9.96 3.38 2.31
CA ILE A 96 -8.99 3.45 1.19
C ILE A 96 -9.71 3.81 -0.11
N LEU A 97 -10.87 3.23 -0.37
CA LEU A 97 -11.65 3.59 -1.55
C LEU A 97 -11.95 5.09 -1.62
N ARG A 98 -12.31 5.73 -0.50
CA ARG A 98 -12.51 7.19 -0.44
C ARG A 98 -11.24 7.98 -0.79
N VAL A 99 -10.09 7.52 -0.30
CA VAL A 99 -8.80 8.14 -0.68
C VAL A 99 -8.58 8.05 -2.19
N LEU A 100 -8.83 6.89 -2.79
CA LEU A 100 -8.63 6.67 -4.22
C LEU A 100 -9.63 7.41 -5.11
N GLN A 101 -10.83 7.70 -4.61
CA GLN A 101 -11.89 8.40 -5.35
C GLN A 101 -11.77 9.91 -5.25
N ASN A 102 -11.62 10.42 -4.03
CA ASN A 102 -11.77 11.85 -3.71
C ASN A 102 -10.48 12.47 -3.15
N GLY A 103 -9.45 11.68 -2.85
CA GLY A 103 -8.28 12.17 -2.12
C GLY A 103 -8.60 12.51 -0.66
N GLU A 104 -9.63 11.93 -0.07
CA GLU A 104 -10.09 12.27 1.27
C GLU A 104 -9.78 11.15 2.26
N ILE A 105 -9.21 11.54 3.39
CA ILE A 105 -9.08 10.69 4.58
C ILE A 105 -9.93 11.25 5.71
N GLN A 106 -10.37 10.36 6.59
CA GLN A 106 -11.01 10.75 7.84
C GLN A 106 -10.32 10.04 9.00
N ARG A 107 -9.71 10.84 9.90
CA ARG A 107 -9.09 10.30 11.12
C ARG A 107 -10.13 9.63 12.00
N VAL A 108 -9.71 8.65 12.76
CA VAL A 108 -10.61 8.04 13.77
C VAL A 108 -11.02 9.11 14.78
N GLY A 109 -12.31 9.28 14.98
CA GLY A 109 -12.87 10.32 15.87
C GLY A 109 -13.00 11.73 15.26
N ALA A 110 -12.56 11.94 14.00
CA ALA A 110 -12.74 13.24 13.35
C ALA A 110 -14.13 13.40 12.73
N GLU A 111 -14.70 14.61 12.82
CA GLU A 111 -15.97 14.96 12.17
C GLU A 111 -15.79 15.34 10.69
N ARG A 112 -14.63 15.88 10.33
CA ARG A 112 -14.36 16.39 8.97
C ARG A 112 -13.24 15.61 8.29
N PRO A 113 -13.37 15.37 6.97
CA PRO A 113 -12.29 14.77 6.19
C PRO A 113 -11.14 15.76 6.00
N THR A 114 -9.96 15.21 5.74
CA THR A 114 -8.75 15.93 5.33
C THR A 114 -8.40 15.51 3.92
N VAL A 115 -8.05 16.46 3.06
CA VAL A 115 -7.67 16.19 1.67
C VAL A 115 -6.18 15.85 1.59
N VAL A 116 -5.86 14.78 0.89
CA VAL A 116 -4.50 14.32 0.62
C VAL A 116 -4.31 14.06 -0.88
N ASP A 117 -3.14 14.38 -1.40
CA ASP A 117 -2.71 14.01 -2.74
C ASP A 117 -1.65 12.92 -2.62
N VAL A 118 -2.03 11.67 -2.82
CA VAL A 118 -1.15 10.51 -2.64
C VAL A 118 -1.32 9.55 -3.80
N ARG A 119 -0.19 9.16 -4.44
CA ARG A 119 -0.20 8.06 -5.40
C ARG A 119 -0.15 6.73 -4.64
N VAL A 120 -1.05 5.81 -4.97
CA VAL A 120 -1.14 4.51 -4.30
C VAL A 120 -0.53 3.42 -5.17
N LEU A 121 0.41 2.69 -4.59
CA LEU A 121 0.88 1.39 -5.06
C LEU A 121 0.36 0.35 -4.08
N SER A 122 -0.09 -0.79 -4.56
CA SER A 122 -0.59 -1.86 -3.71
C SER A 122 0.04 -3.20 -4.09
N GLY A 123 0.27 -4.05 -3.10
CA GLY A 123 0.86 -5.36 -3.29
C GLY A 123 0.09 -6.45 -2.55
N THR A 124 0.05 -7.67 -3.10
CA THR A 124 -0.38 -8.86 -2.39
C THR A 124 0.07 -10.14 -3.09
N HIS A 125 0.18 -11.22 -2.32
CA HIS A 125 0.37 -12.57 -2.85
C HIS A 125 -0.96 -13.30 -3.06
N LYS A 126 -2.08 -12.77 -2.52
CA LYS A 126 -3.40 -13.38 -2.60
C LYS A 126 -4.11 -13.04 -3.91
N ASP A 127 -4.96 -13.93 -4.36
CA ASP A 127 -5.87 -13.68 -5.48
C ASP A 127 -7.01 -12.77 -5.01
N LEU A 128 -6.92 -11.47 -5.37
CA LEU A 128 -7.96 -10.50 -4.99
C LEU A 128 -9.31 -10.79 -5.63
N LYS A 129 -9.33 -11.37 -6.85
CA LYS A 129 -10.60 -11.71 -7.51
C LYS A 129 -11.34 -12.78 -6.72
N LYS A 130 -10.61 -13.81 -6.30
CA LYS A 130 -11.16 -14.83 -5.41
C LYS A 130 -11.61 -14.25 -4.06
N ALA A 131 -10.85 -13.32 -3.49
CA ALA A 131 -11.22 -12.64 -2.26
C ALA A 131 -12.51 -11.81 -2.41
N VAL A 132 -12.76 -11.21 -3.57
CA VAL A 132 -14.02 -10.54 -3.92
C VAL A 132 -15.16 -11.54 -3.96
N ASP A 133 -14.99 -12.66 -4.67
CA ASP A 133 -16.02 -13.71 -4.78
C ASP A 133 -16.39 -14.31 -3.39
N GLU A 134 -15.42 -14.34 -2.46
CA GLU A 134 -15.62 -14.79 -1.08
C GLU A 134 -16.16 -13.68 -0.13
N GLY A 135 -16.39 -12.48 -0.62
CA GLY A 135 -16.86 -11.34 0.20
C GLY A 135 -15.81 -10.78 1.18
N LYS A 136 -14.55 -11.19 1.05
CA LYS A 136 -13.42 -10.73 1.90
C LYS A 136 -12.75 -9.46 1.39
N PHE A 137 -13.00 -9.11 0.13
CA PHE A 137 -12.48 -7.91 -0.50
C PHE A 137 -13.60 -7.20 -1.28
N ARG A 138 -13.61 -5.87 -1.22
CA ARG A 138 -14.64 -5.08 -1.92
C ARG A 138 -14.34 -5.04 -3.41
N GLU A 139 -15.34 -5.30 -4.21
CA GLU A 139 -15.26 -5.29 -5.67
C GLU A 139 -14.92 -3.89 -6.22
N ASP A 140 -15.54 -2.84 -5.65
CA ASP A 140 -15.31 -1.44 -6.05
C ASP A 140 -13.85 -1.01 -5.79
N LEU A 141 -13.26 -1.43 -4.68
CA LEU A 141 -11.86 -1.19 -4.37
C LEU A 141 -10.94 -1.97 -5.32
N TYR A 142 -11.27 -3.23 -5.62
CA TYR A 142 -10.49 -4.05 -6.55
C TYR A 142 -10.31 -3.35 -7.90
N TYR A 143 -11.39 -2.88 -8.52
CA TYR A 143 -11.31 -2.19 -9.81
C TYR A 143 -10.56 -0.86 -9.72
N ARG A 144 -10.63 -0.17 -8.59
CA ARG A 144 -9.93 1.11 -8.39
C ARG A 144 -8.43 0.95 -8.17
N LEU A 145 -7.98 -0.18 -7.60
CA LEU A 145 -6.57 -0.54 -7.44
C LEU A 145 -5.97 -1.14 -8.71
N ASN A 146 -6.71 -2.03 -9.37
CA ASN A 146 -6.25 -2.82 -10.51
C ASN A 146 -6.27 -2.04 -11.84
N VAL A 147 -5.76 -0.79 -11.82
CA VAL A 147 -5.67 0.05 -13.02
C VAL A 147 -4.48 -0.36 -13.88
N VAL A 148 -3.31 -0.55 -13.26
CA VAL A 148 -2.11 -1.05 -13.92
C VAL A 148 -1.63 -2.28 -13.18
N PRO A 149 -2.01 -3.49 -13.62
CA PRO A 149 -1.53 -4.72 -13.00
C PRO A 149 -0.09 -5.03 -13.41
N LEU A 150 0.75 -5.36 -12.42
CA LEU A 150 2.10 -5.87 -12.60
C LEU A 150 2.23 -7.19 -11.85
N ARG A 151 2.57 -8.27 -12.57
CA ARG A 151 2.89 -9.55 -11.96
C ARG A 151 4.39 -9.66 -11.78
N VAL A 152 4.84 -9.96 -10.56
CA VAL A 152 6.22 -10.30 -10.25
C VAL A 152 6.34 -11.82 -10.24
N PRO A 153 7.07 -12.41 -11.20
CA PRO A 153 7.24 -13.85 -11.26
C PRO A 153 8.03 -14.37 -10.05
N ALA A 154 7.74 -15.60 -9.63
CA ALA A 154 8.51 -16.27 -8.59
C ALA A 154 9.95 -16.52 -9.05
N LEU A 155 10.90 -16.64 -8.12
CA LEU A 155 12.31 -16.84 -8.46
C LEU A 155 12.56 -18.09 -9.33
N ARG A 156 11.78 -19.16 -9.12
CA ARG A 156 11.83 -20.36 -9.94
C ARG A 156 11.39 -20.16 -11.41
N GLU A 157 10.67 -19.07 -11.70
CA GLU A 157 10.23 -18.70 -13.06
C GLU A 157 11.25 -17.77 -13.77
N ARG A 158 12.33 -17.34 -13.06
CA ARG A 158 13.37 -16.42 -13.55
C ARG A 158 14.76 -16.83 -13.02
N LEU A 159 15.13 -18.07 -13.24
CA LEU A 159 16.42 -18.62 -12.75
C LEU A 159 17.63 -17.90 -13.35
N GLU A 160 17.51 -17.28 -14.51
CA GLU A 160 18.50 -16.43 -15.14
C GLU A 160 18.91 -15.21 -14.29
N ASP A 161 18.05 -14.76 -13.38
CA ASP A 161 18.35 -13.63 -12.47
C ASP A 161 19.24 -14.05 -11.28
N LEU A 162 19.38 -15.36 -11.00
CA LEU A 162 20.12 -15.87 -9.84
C LEU A 162 21.56 -15.34 -9.73
N PRO A 163 22.39 -15.31 -10.79
CA PRO A 163 23.77 -14.82 -10.69
C PRO A 163 23.82 -13.34 -10.25
N ILE A 164 22.89 -12.53 -10.75
CA ILE A 164 22.79 -11.10 -10.42
C ILE A 164 22.35 -10.93 -8.98
N LEU A 165 21.35 -11.69 -8.54
CA LEU A 165 20.83 -11.66 -7.16
C LEU A 165 21.90 -12.10 -6.16
N VAL A 166 22.60 -13.18 -6.40
CA VAL A 166 23.71 -13.66 -5.56
C VAL A 166 24.79 -12.58 -5.44
N LYS A 167 25.23 -12.00 -6.56
CA LYS A 167 26.24 -10.93 -6.55
C LYS A 167 25.79 -9.71 -5.74
N HIS A 168 24.49 -9.34 -5.84
CA HIS A 168 23.92 -8.23 -5.07
C HIS A 168 23.89 -8.54 -3.57
N LEU A 169 23.45 -9.74 -3.18
CA LEU A 169 23.38 -10.17 -1.79
C LEU A 169 24.75 -10.24 -1.14
N VAL A 170 25.73 -10.84 -1.82
CA VAL A 170 27.13 -10.91 -1.32
C VAL A 170 27.69 -9.52 -1.06
N ARG A 171 27.45 -8.56 -1.96
CA ARG A 171 27.91 -7.16 -1.77
C ARG A 171 27.27 -6.43 -0.59
N ARG A 172 26.08 -6.87 -0.15
CA ARG A 172 25.42 -6.29 1.02
C ARG A 172 25.87 -6.89 2.35
N LEU A 173 26.46 -8.10 2.30
CA LEU A 173 26.93 -8.83 3.47
C LEU A 173 28.43 -8.61 3.74
N ALA A 174 29.17 -8.15 2.72
CA ALA A 174 30.58 -7.77 2.82
C ALA A 174 30.75 -6.31 3.22
#